data_c9c68a720595fea355c98e14d32a0981
#
_entry.id   c9c68a720595fea355c98e14d32a0981
#
_cell.length_a   1.000
_cell.length_b   1.000
_cell.length_c   1.000
_cell.angle_alpha   90.00
_cell.angle_beta   90.00
_cell.angle_gamma   90.00
#
_symmetry.space_group_name_H-M   'P 1'
#
loop_
_entity.id
_entity.type
_entity.pdbx_description
1 polymer ?
#
loop_
_entity_poly.entity_id
_entity_poly.type
_entity_poly.pdbx_seq_one_letter_code
_entity_poly.pdbx_strand_id
1 'polypeptide(L)'
;MISGMSAAQFAQQLIGADRAGKDTLYKGKLTNSKTQLDAYTLLENNMKKMATKLSEIGGDATKGKIATVSGDNATATVKSDAPKGNYDLSVYKLAQAHQLTKTYASENELLPASGVISIQVGSDPTKRMDIDLATINGGAAISVSQLRDVINKQVGNPGVQASLVRTGNQIEFMLSSKESGVANQVKVEFNGADWGMTERRAAQDAELTLNGIDITSSSNYLENVVDGVSLELVKVHAAGDSSMIKVADDFEANKKTVKDFVDSFNSLMTQINQLTRSMGVKASDSSSSDKDKDKEDKTTAVSEAQIGVLKGDTSLRLLQSRLRDSVFTTASNGMRLSDIGIEIGRDGKLKIDDAKLTDSFKSDPEKVQAMFTGEGSYVKNVEKTLKPFTQFNGYIDQKQEALNKQIKSVNDSMDRHNYQMNQKYQIYLTQFTAMEATINQFSAASGLFS
;
A
#
# COMPACT_ATOMS: atom_id res chain seq x y z
N MET A 1 -33.66 -60.21 16.10
CA MET A 1 -32.97 -58.90 16.33
C MET A 1 -32.57 -58.85 17.80
N ILE A 2 -31.29 -58.64 18.07
CA ILE A 2 -30.83 -58.49 19.47
C ILE A 2 -31.22 -57.10 19.93
N SER A 3 -32.08 -57.02 20.97
CA SER A 3 -32.59 -55.77 21.56
C SER A 3 -33.11 -54.70 20.56
N GLY A 4 -33.72 -55.11 19.44
CA GLY A 4 -34.30 -54.17 18.46
C GLY A 4 -33.31 -53.49 17.50
N MET A 5 -32.01 -53.76 17.58
CA MET A 5 -30.96 -53.22 16.72
C MET A 5 -30.48 -54.25 15.71
N SER A 6 -30.13 -53.82 14.51
CA SER A 6 -29.50 -54.66 13.45
C SER A 6 -28.02 -54.90 13.77
N ALA A 7 -27.44 -55.96 13.15
CA ALA A 7 -26.02 -56.27 13.22
C ALA A 7 -25.15 -55.06 12.82
N ALA A 8 -25.56 -54.32 11.77
CA ALA A 8 -24.88 -53.12 11.32
C ALA A 8 -24.87 -51.97 12.38
N GLN A 9 -25.96 -51.79 13.10
CA GLN A 9 -26.07 -50.79 14.17
C GLN A 9 -25.15 -51.14 15.35
N PHE A 10 -25.08 -52.41 15.77
CA PHE A 10 -24.16 -52.88 16.81
C PHE A 10 -22.69 -52.68 16.39
N ALA A 11 -22.34 -53.08 15.16
CA ALA A 11 -20.99 -52.88 14.62
C ALA A 11 -20.62 -51.39 14.60
N GLN A 12 -21.54 -50.49 14.20
CA GLN A 12 -21.36 -49.06 14.16
C GLN A 12 -21.15 -48.45 15.56
N GLN A 13 -21.90 -48.89 16.58
CA GLN A 13 -21.72 -48.41 17.95
C GLN A 13 -20.38 -48.84 18.53
N LEU A 14 -19.96 -50.07 18.35
CA LEU A 14 -18.67 -50.58 18.84
C LEU A 14 -17.50 -49.86 18.19
N ILE A 15 -17.55 -49.64 16.87
CA ILE A 15 -16.50 -48.92 16.16
C ILE A 15 -16.48 -47.47 16.61
N GLY A 16 -17.61 -46.84 16.85
CA GLY A 16 -17.71 -45.47 17.42
C GLY A 16 -16.99 -45.37 18.78
N ALA A 17 -17.18 -46.32 19.67
CA ALA A 17 -16.50 -46.40 20.96
C ALA A 17 -14.98 -46.64 20.80
N ASP A 18 -14.57 -47.57 19.97
CA ASP A 18 -13.17 -47.93 19.71
C ASP A 18 -12.34 -46.79 19.14
N ARG A 19 -12.96 -45.95 18.27
CA ARG A 19 -12.27 -44.86 17.59
C ARG A 19 -12.25 -43.54 18.39
N ALA A 20 -13.21 -43.33 19.31
CA ALA A 20 -13.45 -42.03 19.95
C ALA A 20 -12.21 -41.43 20.61
N GLY A 21 -11.42 -42.25 21.33
CA GLY A 21 -10.21 -41.77 22.01
C GLY A 21 -9.11 -41.30 21.06
N LYS A 22 -8.83 -42.06 20.01
CA LYS A 22 -7.80 -41.72 19.00
C LYS A 22 -8.26 -40.56 18.11
N ASP A 23 -9.53 -40.54 17.71
CA ASP A 23 -10.12 -39.43 16.94
C ASP A 23 -9.98 -38.10 17.69
N THR A 24 -10.32 -38.09 18.99
CA THR A 24 -10.16 -36.90 19.84
C THR A 24 -8.71 -36.47 19.95
N LEU A 25 -7.78 -37.42 20.15
CA LEU A 25 -6.35 -37.15 20.25
C LEU A 25 -5.79 -36.53 18.94
N TYR A 26 -6.09 -37.15 17.80
CA TYR A 26 -5.60 -36.66 16.51
C TYR A 26 -6.21 -35.31 16.13
N LYS A 27 -7.53 -35.12 16.33
CA LYS A 27 -8.21 -33.84 16.11
C LYS A 27 -7.61 -32.75 16.99
N GLY A 28 -7.36 -33.05 18.27
CA GLY A 28 -6.72 -32.09 19.19
C GLY A 28 -5.30 -31.70 18.75
N LYS A 29 -4.47 -32.70 18.34
CA LYS A 29 -3.13 -32.41 17.81
C LYS A 29 -3.18 -31.60 16.52
N LEU A 30 -4.08 -31.92 15.60
CA LEU A 30 -4.24 -31.22 14.32
C LEU A 30 -4.66 -29.75 14.55
N THR A 31 -5.68 -29.54 15.40
CA THR A 31 -6.15 -28.19 15.76
C THR A 31 -5.03 -27.38 16.38
N ASN A 32 -4.33 -27.92 17.38
CA ASN A 32 -3.24 -27.21 18.05
C ASN A 32 -2.10 -26.84 17.08
N SER A 33 -1.67 -27.80 16.20
CA SER A 33 -0.61 -27.51 15.23
C SER A 33 -1.03 -26.48 14.19
N LYS A 34 -2.28 -26.48 13.73
CA LYS A 34 -2.82 -25.46 12.82
C LYS A 34 -2.89 -24.09 13.50
N THR A 35 -3.40 -24.02 14.74
CA THR A 35 -3.46 -22.76 15.49
C THR A 35 -2.06 -22.17 15.72
N GLN A 36 -1.04 -23.02 16.00
CA GLN A 36 0.35 -22.58 16.12
C GLN A 36 0.89 -22.08 14.78
N LEU A 37 0.61 -22.78 13.68
CA LEU A 37 1.02 -22.36 12.33
C LEU A 37 0.43 -20.99 11.97
N ASP A 38 -0.86 -20.82 12.21
CA ASP A 38 -1.56 -19.55 11.97
C ASP A 38 -0.98 -18.42 12.83
N ALA A 39 -0.61 -18.70 14.10
CA ALA A 39 0.02 -17.74 15.00
C ALA A 39 1.41 -17.31 14.52
N TYR A 40 2.25 -18.25 14.02
CA TYR A 40 3.54 -17.89 13.44
C TYR A 40 3.39 -17.13 12.13
N THR A 41 2.41 -17.48 11.28
CA THR A 41 2.12 -16.75 10.04
C THR A 41 1.68 -15.30 10.33
N LEU A 42 0.81 -15.12 11.31
CA LEU A 42 0.38 -13.80 11.76
C LEU A 42 1.57 -12.97 12.29
N LEU A 43 2.41 -13.59 13.11
CA LEU A 43 3.60 -12.94 13.68
C LEU A 43 4.61 -12.54 12.60
N GLU A 44 4.85 -13.42 11.64
CA GLU A 44 5.72 -13.16 10.48
C GLU A 44 5.25 -11.96 9.67
N ASN A 45 3.96 -11.95 9.32
CA ASN A 45 3.36 -10.85 8.54
C ASN A 45 3.52 -9.51 9.26
N ASN A 46 3.31 -9.47 10.57
CA ASN A 46 3.44 -8.25 11.35
C ASN A 46 4.90 -7.82 11.53
N MET A 47 5.83 -8.77 11.68
CA MET A 47 7.26 -8.46 11.69
C MET A 47 7.73 -7.92 10.34
N LYS A 48 7.27 -8.49 9.22
CA LYS A 48 7.57 -7.98 7.86
C LYS A 48 6.98 -6.59 7.63
N LYS A 49 5.72 -6.36 8.04
CA LYS A 49 5.11 -5.02 8.00
C LYS A 49 5.91 -4.01 8.83
N MET A 50 6.34 -4.40 10.05
CA MET A 50 7.20 -3.56 10.87
C MET A 50 8.55 -3.29 10.20
N ALA A 51 9.21 -4.30 9.63
CA ALA A 51 10.49 -4.14 8.94
C ALA A 51 10.37 -3.17 7.75
N THR A 52 9.30 -3.23 6.98
CA THR A 52 9.01 -2.25 5.90
C THR A 52 8.85 -0.84 6.47
N LYS A 53 8.05 -0.67 7.52
CA LYS A 53 7.89 0.61 8.23
C LYS A 53 9.22 1.15 8.77
N LEU A 54 10.03 0.30 9.38
CA LEU A 54 11.36 0.68 9.88
C LEU A 54 12.27 1.14 8.74
N SER A 55 12.23 0.49 7.57
CA SER A 55 13.00 0.89 6.40
C SER A 55 12.56 2.28 5.88
N GLU A 56 11.26 2.56 5.87
CA GLU A 56 10.71 3.87 5.53
C GLU A 56 11.19 4.95 6.52
N ILE A 57 11.10 4.68 7.81
CA ILE A 57 11.48 5.61 8.90
C ILE A 57 12.99 5.84 8.90
N GLY A 58 13.79 4.79 8.74
CA GLY A 58 15.26 4.85 8.72
C GLY A 58 15.85 5.52 7.48
N GLY A 59 15.02 5.76 6.44
CA GLY A 59 15.35 6.55 5.28
C GLY A 59 15.15 8.05 5.54
N ASP A 60 14.45 8.71 4.65
CA ASP A 60 14.23 10.17 4.71
C ASP A 60 12.94 10.60 5.42
N ALA A 61 12.12 9.67 5.89
CA ALA A 61 10.80 9.98 6.47
C ALA A 61 10.87 10.85 7.75
N THR A 62 11.98 10.78 8.50
CA THR A 62 12.20 11.66 9.68
C THR A 62 12.91 12.97 9.32
N LYS A 63 13.25 13.17 8.05
CA LYS A 63 13.87 14.39 7.53
C LYS A 63 12.87 15.24 6.74
N GLY A 64 11.59 15.04 6.99
CA GLY A 64 10.51 15.77 6.32
C GLY A 64 10.72 17.26 6.39
N LYS A 65 10.57 17.93 5.26
CA LYS A 65 10.55 19.38 5.12
C LYS A 65 9.22 19.84 4.56
N ILE A 66 8.85 21.04 4.86
CA ILE A 66 7.65 21.70 4.36
C ILE A 66 8.02 23.03 3.73
N ALA A 67 7.41 23.32 2.58
CA ALA A 67 7.40 24.66 2.01
C ALA A 67 6.04 25.30 2.26
N THR A 68 6.05 26.52 2.73
CA THR A 68 4.86 27.35 2.82
C THR A 68 5.04 28.56 1.92
N VAL A 69 4.01 28.87 1.11
CA VAL A 69 4.00 30.04 0.24
C VAL A 69 3.01 31.05 0.82
N SER A 70 3.44 32.29 0.98
CA SER A 70 2.50 33.36 1.39
C SER A 70 1.64 33.75 0.19
N GLY A 71 0.31 33.72 0.36
CA GLY A 71 -0.63 33.97 -0.73
C GLY A 71 -0.97 32.72 -1.54
N ASP A 72 -1.66 32.93 -2.69
CA ASP A 72 -2.19 31.89 -3.56
C ASP A 72 -1.63 31.94 -4.99
N ASN A 73 -0.52 32.64 -5.18
CA ASN A 73 0.12 32.80 -6.49
C ASN A 73 0.91 31.59 -6.96
N ALA A 74 1.40 30.77 -6.02
CA ALA A 74 2.08 29.54 -6.30
C ALA A 74 1.88 28.51 -5.17
N THR A 75 2.14 27.26 -5.47
CA THR A 75 2.37 26.19 -4.48
C THR A 75 3.81 25.72 -4.58
N ALA A 76 4.35 25.20 -3.47
CA ALA A 76 5.71 24.68 -3.42
C ALA A 76 5.71 23.28 -2.83
N THR A 77 6.50 22.39 -3.43
CA THR A 77 6.81 21.07 -2.89
C THR A 77 8.31 20.96 -2.63
N VAL A 78 8.69 20.23 -1.58
CA VAL A 78 10.09 20.12 -1.19
C VAL A 78 10.48 18.67 -0.93
N LYS A 79 11.72 18.34 -1.26
CA LYS A 79 12.39 17.07 -0.90
C LYS A 79 13.07 17.21 0.46
N SER A 80 13.45 16.09 1.05
CA SER A 80 14.12 16.06 2.37
C SER A 80 15.49 16.73 2.38
N ASP A 81 16.14 16.83 1.25
CA ASP A 81 17.47 17.46 1.06
C ASP A 81 17.41 18.96 0.74
N ALA A 82 16.21 19.53 0.52
CA ALA A 82 16.05 20.96 0.23
C ALA A 82 16.69 21.84 1.32
N PRO A 83 17.43 22.89 0.96
CA PRO A 83 18.01 23.83 1.94
C PRO A 83 16.91 24.62 2.65
N LYS A 84 17.03 24.75 3.97
CA LYS A 84 16.16 25.62 4.77
C LYS A 84 16.42 27.10 4.40
N GLY A 85 15.36 27.87 4.26
CA GLY A 85 15.50 29.30 3.93
C GLY A 85 14.19 29.94 3.52
N ASN A 86 14.30 31.23 3.20
CA ASN A 86 13.20 32.01 2.65
C ASN A 86 13.60 32.46 1.23
N TYR A 87 12.65 32.36 0.31
CA TYR A 87 12.83 32.77 -1.07
C TYR A 87 11.69 33.72 -1.44
N ASP A 88 12.04 34.84 -2.06
CA ASP A 88 11.08 35.82 -2.54
C ASP A 88 10.71 35.50 -3.98
N LEU A 89 9.41 35.29 -4.25
CA LEU A 89 8.87 34.91 -5.54
C LEU A 89 7.98 36.01 -6.11
N SER A 90 8.30 36.51 -7.31
CA SER A 90 7.37 37.30 -8.10
C SER A 90 7.10 36.64 -9.44
N VAL A 91 5.82 36.42 -9.73
CA VAL A 91 5.36 35.81 -11.00
C VAL A 91 4.78 36.90 -11.87
N TYR A 92 5.37 37.14 -13.03
CA TYR A 92 4.95 38.20 -13.96
C TYR A 92 4.05 37.65 -15.05
N LYS A 93 4.32 36.45 -15.54
CA LYS A 93 3.51 35.76 -16.56
C LYS A 93 3.38 34.28 -16.23
N LEU A 94 2.25 33.68 -16.59
CA LEU A 94 2.07 32.24 -16.59
C LEU A 94 2.34 31.69 -17.99
N ALA A 95 2.89 30.47 -18.05
CA ALA A 95 3.01 29.75 -19.30
C ALA A 95 1.62 29.41 -19.85
N GLN A 96 1.45 29.57 -21.16
CA GLN A 96 0.18 29.29 -21.84
C GLN A 96 0.38 28.36 -23.03
N ALA A 97 -0.56 27.43 -23.19
CA ALA A 97 -0.65 26.59 -24.38
C ALA A 97 -1.21 27.36 -25.56
N HIS A 98 -0.68 27.11 -26.75
CA HIS A 98 -1.16 27.70 -28.00
C HIS A 98 -2.55 27.18 -28.34
N GLN A 99 -3.46 28.07 -28.77
CA GLN A 99 -4.82 27.69 -29.22
C GLN A 99 -5.17 28.36 -30.51
N LEU A 100 -5.51 27.56 -31.52
CA LEU A 100 -6.01 27.96 -32.82
C LEU A 100 -7.42 27.48 -32.99
N THR A 101 -8.27 28.27 -33.65
CA THR A 101 -9.64 27.85 -33.99
C THR A 101 -9.95 28.07 -35.44
N LYS A 102 -10.91 27.28 -35.97
CA LYS A 102 -11.53 27.47 -37.28
C LYS A 102 -13.02 27.21 -37.15
N THR A 103 -13.83 28.17 -37.66
CA THR A 103 -15.29 28.13 -37.57
C THR A 103 -15.89 27.26 -38.69
N TYR A 104 -16.86 26.44 -38.33
CA TYR A 104 -17.67 25.61 -39.23
C TYR A 104 -19.16 25.75 -38.90
N ALA A 105 -20.03 25.51 -39.88
CA ALA A 105 -21.49 25.59 -39.68
C ALA A 105 -21.98 24.45 -38.76
N SER A 106 -21.39 23.25 -38.86
CA SER A 106 -21.75 22.09 -38.02
C SER A 106 -20.60 21.10 -37.90
N GLU A 107 -20.69 20.19 -36.90
CA GLU A 107 -19.71 19.09 -36.72
C GLU A 107 -19.72 18.06 -37.84
N ASN A 108 -20.80 18.02 -38.61
CA ASN A 108 -20.98 17.14 -39.78
C ASN A 108 -20.59 17.82 -41.09
N GLU A 109 -20.16 19.08 -41.05
CA GLU A 109 -19.64 19.76 -42.26
C GLU A 109 -18.48 18.98 -42.83
N LEU A 110 -18.53 18.74 -44.18
CA LEU A 110 -17.55 17.91 -44.86
C LEU A 110 -16.33 18.74 -45.26
N LEU A 111 -15.16 18.20 -45.00
CA LEU A 111 -13.90 18.70 -45.49
C LEU A 111 -13.66 18.24 -46.94
N PRO A 112 -12.70 18.87 -47.70
CA PRO A 112 -12.31 18.35 -49.00
C PRO A 112 -11.99 16.87 -48.98
N ALA A 113 -12.38 16.10 -49.99
CA ALA A 113 -12.11 14.67 -50.08
C ALA A 113 -10.61 14.33 -50.26
N SER A 114 -9.78 15.33 -50.61
CA SER A 114 -8.34 15.16 -50.83
C SER A 114 -7.58 16.39 -50.34
N GLY A 115 -6.30 16.20 -50.05
CA GLY A 115 -5.39 17.23 -49.57
C GLY A 115 -4.69 16.78 -48.29
N VAL A 116 -3.63 17.44 -47.93
CA VAL A 116 -2.81 17.12 -46.75
C VAL A 116 -2.93 18.24 -45.71
N ILE A 117 -3.39 17.89 -44.51
CA ILE A 117 -3.35 18.78 -43.37
C ILE A 117 -2.04 18.46 -42.62
N SER A 118 -1.17 19.45 -42.54
CA SER A 118 0.12 19.34 -41.82
C SER A 118 0.03 20.13 -40.53
N ILE A 119 0.31 19.47 -39.39
CA ILE A 119 0.31 20.07 -38.07
C ILE A 119 1.72 19.94 -37.51
N GLN A 120 2.35 21.06 -37.17
CA GLN A 120 3.67 21.12 -36.59
C GLN A 120 3.62 21.83 -35.25
N VAL A 121 4.40 21.35 -34.27
CA VAL A 121 4.57 21.96 -32.95
C VAL A 121 6.00 22.44 -32.79
N GLY A 122 6.16 23.73 -32.57
CA GLY A 122 7.46 24.40 -32.47
C GLY A 122 8.25 24.39 -33.77
N SER A 123 9.56 24.53 -33.65
CA SER A 123 10.52 24.59 -34.79
C SER A 123 11.13 23.23 -35.13
N ASP A 124 10.92 22.18 -34.32
CA ASP A 124 11.50 20.85 -34.54
C ASP A 124 10.74 20.15 -35.68
N PRO A 125 11.39 19.83 -36.81
CA PRO A 125 10.73 19.19 -37.95
C PRO A 125 10.25 17.77 -37.64
N THR A 126 10.78 17.13 -36.60
CA THR A 126 10.31 15.79 -36.17
C THR A 126 8.98 15.85 -35.41
N LYS A 127 8.58 17.01 -34.90
CA LYS A 127 7.30 17.27 -34.25
C LYS A 127 6.24 17.72 -35.28
N ARG A 128 6.08 16.95 -36.35
CA ARG A 128 5.12 17.19 -37.43
C ARG A 128 4.27 15.96 -37.71
N MET A 129 3.00 16.19 -38.00
CA MET A 129 2.06 15.18 -38.37
C MET A 129 1.38 15.61 -39.66
N ASP A 130 1.40 14.77 -40.70
CA ASP A 130 0.71 14.98 -41.95
C ASP A 130 -0.49 14.03 -42.03
N ILE A 131 -1.65 14.59 -42.30
CA ILE A 131 -2.94 13.87 -42.44
C ILE A 131 -3.38 14.00 -43.88
N ASP A 132 -3.23 12.93 -44.65
CA ASP A 132 -3.71 12.86 -46.02
C ASP A 132 -5.19 12.45 -46.04
N LEU A 133 -6.07 13.41 -46.35
CA LEU A 133 -7.52 13.22 -46.41
C LEU A 133 -7.95 12.15 -47.40
N ALA A 134 -7.20 11.95 -48.51
CA ALA A 134 -7.51 10.95 -49.51
C ALA A 134 -7.35 9.50 -48.99
N THR A 135 -6.54 9.30 -47.92
CA THR A 135 -6.29 7.98 -47.34
C THR A 135 -7.27 7.63 -46.21
N ILE A 136 -8.02 8.62 -45.73
CA ILE A 136 -8.99 8.44 -44.66
C ILE A 136 -10.34 8.06 -45.23
N ASN A 137 -11.10 7.22 -44.49
CA ASN A 137 -12.48 6.84 -44.85
C ASN A 137 -12.63 6.28 -46.29
N GLY A 138 -11.62 5.59 -46.82
CA GLY A 138 -11.65 5.01 -48.15
C GLY A 138 -11.65 6.05 -49.29
N GLY A 139 -11.15 7.27 -49.04
CA GLY A 139 -11.13 8.38 -50.00
C GLY A 139 -12.41 9.20 -50.06
N ALA A 140 -13.39 8.92 -49.19
CA ALA A 140 -14.58 9.75 -49.06
C ALA A 140 -14.29 10.95 -48.12
N ALA A 141 -14.95 12.09 -48.36
CA ALA A 141 -14.86 13.27 -47.53
C ALA A 141 -15.20 12.95 -46.07
N ILE A 142 -14.44 13.50 -45.12
CA ILE A 142 -14.64 13.34 -43.68
C ILE A 142 -15.28 14.58 -43.08
N SER A 143 -16.03 14.40 -42.01
CA SER A 143 -16.60 15.51 -41.24
C SER A 143 -15.56 16.14 -40.31
N VAL A 144 -15.85 17.35 -39.83
CA VAL A 144 -15.05 18.06 -38.83
C VAL A 144 -14.90 17.24 -37.56
N SER A 145 -15.95 16.51 -37.13
CA SER A 145 -15.91 15.62 -35.99
C SER A 145 -14.98 14.42 -36.21
N GLN A 146 -14.96 13.86 -37.42
CA GLN A 146 -14.04 12.79 -37.76
C GLN A 146 -12.59 13.27 -37.82
N LEU A 147 -12.33 14.48 -38.34
CA LEU A 147 -10.99 15.08 -38.31
C LEU A 147 -10.47 15.23 -36.88
N ARG A 148 -11.31 15.73 -35.96
CA ARG A 148 -10.92 15.78 -34.50
C ARG A 148 -10.48 14.42 -34.01
N ASP A 149 -11.23 13.36 -34.30
CA ASP A 149 -10.95 12.01 -33.85
C ASP A 149 -9.67 11.46 -34.50
N VAL A 150 -9.45 11.73 -35.77
CA VAL A 150 -8.21 11.36 -36.47
C VAL A 150 -7.00 12.01 -35.80
N ILE A 151 -7.02 13.34 -35.60
CA ILE A 151 -5.90 14.06 -34.97
C ILE A 151 -5.61 13.48 -33.59
N ASN A 152 -6.63 13.25 -32.76
CA ASN A 152 -6.45 12.80 -31.40
C ASN A 152 -5.96 11.34 -31.26
N LYS A 153 -6.27 10.50 -32.26
CA LYS A 153 -5.91 9.08 -32.29
C LYS A 153 -4.65 8.77 -33.11
N GLN A 154 -4.16 9.75 -33.91
CA GLN A 154 -3.03 9.55 -34.81
C GLN A 154 -1.77 9.13 -34.06
N VAL A 155 -1.17 8.04 -34.49
CA VAL A 155 0.18 7.64 -34.04
C VAL A 155 1.18 8.66 -34.55
N GLY A 156 2.07 9.16 -33.68
CA GLY A 156 3.01 10.24 -34.02
C GLY A 156 2.42 11.64 -33.89
N ASN A 157 1.30 11.81 -33.18
CA ASN A 157 0.77 13.13 -32.84
C ASN A 157 1.84 13.99 -32.14
N PRO A 158 2.19 15.17 -32.68
CA PRO A 158 3.33 15.98 -32.22
C PRO A 158 3.10 16.68 -30.88
N GLY A 159 1.99 16.43 -30.21
CA GLY A 159 1.63 17.08 -28.95
C GLY A 159 0.49 18.09 -29.12
N VAL A 160 -0.47 17.83 -30.00
CA VAL A 160 -1.69 18.63 -30.15
C VAL A 160 -2.92 17.85 -29.68
N GLN A 161 -3.95 18.60 -29.31
CA GLN A 161 -5.28 18.09 -29.01
C GLN A 161 -6.32 18.88 -29.83
N ALA A 162 -7.17 18.15 -30.52
CA ALA A 162 -8.32 18.73 -31.26
C ALA A 162 -9.59 18.61 -30.43
N SER A 163 -10.42 19.65 -30.44
CA SER A 163 -11.72 19.69 -29.77
C SER A 163 -12.74 20.49 -30.58
N LEU A 164 -14.02 20.32 -30.25
CA LEU A 164 -15.12 21.07 -30.87
C LEU A 164 -15.82 21.86 -29.76
N VAL A 165 -15.82 23.19 -29.91
CA VAL A 165 -16.55 24.12 -29.04
C VAL A 165 -17.82 24.55 -29.75
N ARG A 166 -18.98 24.30 -29.17
CA ARG A 166 -20.28 24.66 -29.71
C ARG A 166 -20.68 26.05 -29.21
N THR A 167 -20.91 26.97 -30.15
CA THR A 167 -21.26 28.38 -29.86
C THR A 167 -22.74 28.71 -30.10
N GLY A 168 -23.58 27.70 -30.09
CA GLY A 168 -25.02 27.81 -30.41
C GLY A 168 -25.31 27.49 -31.87
N ASN A 169 -25.02 28.39 -32.82
CA ASN A 169 -25.29 28.20 -34.22
C ASN A 169 -24.11 27.70 -35.06
N GLN A 170 -22.92 27.65 -34.50
CA GLN A 170 -21.69 27.30 -35.23
C GLN A 170 -20.81 26.42 -34.31
N ILE A 171 -19.78 25.87 -34.90
CA ILE A 171 -18.75 25.07 -34.20
C ILE A 171 -17.40 25.70 -34.46
N GLU A 172 -16.66 25.89 -33.36
CA GLU A 172 -15.23 26.19 -33.39
C GLU A 172 -14.44 24.89 -33.30
N PHE A 173 -13.82 24.48 -34.40
CA PHE A 173 -12.79 23.44 -34.35
C PHE A 173 -11.54 24.05 -33.76
N MET A 174 -11.15 23.56 -32.58
CA MET A 174 -10.03 24.09 -31.80
C MET A 174 -8.87 23.09 -31.79
N LEU A 175 -7.67 23.56 -32.10
CA LEU A 175 -6.42 22.88 -31.87
C LEU A 175 -5.67 23.56 -30.74
N SER A 176 -5.25 22.79 -29.74
CA SER A 176 -4.42 23.27 -28.65
C SER A 176 -3.13 22.48 -28.58
N SER A 177 -2.00 23.12 -28.29
CA SER A 177 -0.82 22.39 -27.86
C SER A 177 -1.10 21.72 -26.51
N LYS A 178 -0.58 20.52 -26.27
CA LYS A 178 -0.71 19.82 -24.98
C LYS A 178 0.14 20.47 -23.92
N GLU A 179 1.32 20.94 -24.33
CA GLU A 179 2.27 21.62 -23.46
C GLU A 179 2.18 23.12 -23.68
N SER A 180 2.44 23.90 -22.64
CA SER A 180 2.55 25.36 -22.68
C SER A 180 3.92 25.81 -23.19
N GLY A 181 4.10 27.10 -23.38
CA GLY A 181 5.37 27.71 -23.73
C GLY A 181 5.56 28.00 -25.22
N VAL A 182 6.35 29.00 -25.54
CA VAL A 182 6.62 29.49 -26.91
C VAL A 182 7.16 28.39 -27.81
N ALA A 183 7.97 27.48 -27.28
CA ALA A 183 8.51 26.34 -28.01
C ALA A 183 7.45 25.35 -28.50
N ASN A 184 6.21 25.43 -28.00
CA ASN A 184 5.10 24.54 -28.36
C ASN A 184 4.02 25.26 -29.21
N GLN A 185 4.39 26.32 -29.91
CA GLN A 185 3.52 27.01 -30.87
C GLN A 185 3.08 26.03 -31.97
N VAL A 186 1.77 25.97 -32.25
CA VAL A 186 1.19 25.10 -33.29
C VAL A 186 1.12 25.87 -34.60
N LYS A 187 1.59 25.26 -35.67
CA LYS A 187 1.41 25.73 -37.06
C LYS A 187 0.58 24.70 -37.82
N VAL A 188 -0.40 25.17 -38.57
CA VAL A 188 -1.27 24.29 -39.39
C VAL A 188 -1.29 24.77 -40.81
N GLU A 189 -1.01 23.84 -41.73
CA GLU A 189 -1.01 24.07 -43.17
C GLU A 189 -1.99 23.11 -43.87
N PHE A 190 -2.61 23.56 -44.93
CA PHE A 190 -3.36 22.73 -45.86
C PHE A 190 -2.71 22.79 -47.23
N ASN A 191 -2.24 21.66 -47.74
CA ASN A 191 -1.48 21.58 -48.99
C ASN A 191 -0.28 22.56 -49.05
N GLY A 192 0.41 22.75 -47.92
CA GLY A 192 1.57 23.61 -47.78
C GLY A 192 1.27 25.11 -47.66
N ALA A 193 -0.01 25.51 -47.65
CA ALA A 193 -0.44 26.89 -47.39
C ALA A 193 -1.05 27.00 -45.98
N ASP A 194 -0.99 28.19 -45.40
CA ASP A 194 -1.66 28.43 -44.11
C ASP A 194 -3.15 28.02 -44.17
N TRP A 195 -3.60 27.19 -43.23
CA TRP A 195 -4.99 26.69 -43.21
C TRP A 195 -6.02 27.78 -42.79
N GLY A 196 -5.56 28.98 -42.47
CA GLY A 196 -6.41 30.11 -42.09
C GLY A 196 -7.14 29.88 -40.77
N MET A 197 -6.45 29.36 -39.77
CA MET A 197 -6.94 29.28 -38.39
C MET A 197 -6.72 30.60 -37.66
N THR A 198 -7.65 30.95 -36.79
CA THR A 198 -7.56 32.15 -35.92
C THR A 198 -6.88 31.81 -34.61
N GLU A 199 -5.85 32.56 -34.26
CA GLU A 199 -5.19 32.45 -32.93
C GLU A 199 -6.12 32.99 -31.84
N ARG A 200 -6.48 32.15 -30.87
CA ARG A 200 -7.28 32.51 -29.70
C ARG A 200 -6.41 32.76 -28.49
N ARG A 201 -5.32 32.03 -28.40
CA ARG A 201 -4.32 32.18 -27.34
C ARG A 201 -2.93 31.93 -27.92
N ALA A 202 -2.04 32.90 -27.76
CA ALA A 202 -0.66 32.74 -28.12
C ALA A 202 0.06 31.78 -27.16
N ALA A 203 1.01 31.01 -27.67
CA ALA A 203 1.95 30.28 -26.83
C ALA A 203 2.81 31.28 -26.02
N GLN A 204 2.94 31.07 -24.73
CA GLN A 204 3.65 31.97 -23.84
C GLN A 204 4.43 31.18 -22.80
N ASP A 205 5.66 31.60 -22.50
CA ASP A 205 6.45 31.12 -21.38
C ASP A 205 6.04 31.82 -20.07
N ALA A 206 6.22 31.15 -18.97
CA ALA A 206 6.17 31.76 -17.65
C ALA A 206 7.39 32.65 -17.43
N GLU A 207 7.20 33.82 -16.84
CA GLU A 207 8.25 34.73 -16.42
C GLU A 207 8.08 35.03 -14.92
N LEU A 208 9.14 34.83 -14.16
CA LEU A 208 9.15 35.03 -12.72
C LEU A 208 10.54 35.47 -12.24
N THR A 209 10.61 36.00 -11.02
CA THR A 209 11.89 36.15 -10.30
C THR A 209 11.86 35.35 -9.02
N LEU A 210 13.01 34.78 -8.67
CA LEU A 210 13.25 34.16 -7.38
C LEU A 210 14.47 34.79 -6.73
N ASN A 211 14.29 35.46 -5.59
CA ASN A 211 15.32 36.29 -4.94
C ASN A 211 15.95 37.32 -5.91
N GLY A 212 15.14 37.88 -6.82
CA GLY A 212 15.60 38.86 -7.82
C GLY A 212 16.32 38.23 -9.03
N ILE A 213 16.39 36.91 -9.14
CA ILE A 213 16.97 36.18 -10.29
C ILE A 213 15.84 35.90 -11.28
N ASP A 214 15.97 36.38 -12.52
CA ASP A 214 15.01 36.15 -13.58
C ASP A 214 15.01 34.69 -14.04
N ILE A 215 13.82 34.11 -14.12
CA ILE A 215 13.60 32.74 -14.56
C ILE A 215 12.51 32.75 -15.65
N THR A 216 12.76 32.05 -16.75
CA THR A 216 11.77 31.78 -17.80
C THR A 216 11.55 30.28 -17.91
N SER A 217 10.29 29.86 -18.02
CA SER A 217 9.92 28.45 -18.11
C SER A 217 8.79 28.25 -19.12
N SER A 218 8.91 27.21 -19.94
CA SER A 218 7.82 26.79 -20.84
C SER A 218 6.62 26.17 -20.10
N SER A 219 6.77 25.89 -18.79
CA SER A 219 5.76 25.26 -17.95
C SER A 219 5.47 26.10 -16.71
N ASN A 220 4.26 26.02 -16.17
CA ASN A 220 3.92 26.55 -14.85
C ASN A 220 4.38 25.66 -13.70
N TYR A 221 4.81 24.42 -13.99
CA TYR A 221 5.49 23.56 -13.04
C TYR A 221 6.99 23.60 -13.27
N LEU A 222 7.70 24.13 -12.29
CA LEU A 222 9.17 24.27 -12.29
C LEU A 222 9.76 23.24 -11.33
N GLU A 223 10.33 22.18 -11.87
CA GLU A 223 11.00 21.18 -11.06
C GLU A 223 12.40 21.66 -10.67
N ASN A 224 12.76 21.46 -9.38
CA ASN A 224 14.09 21.82 -8.87
C ASN A 224 14.52 23.26 -9.17
N VAL A 225 13.63 24.23 -9.05
CA VAL A 225 13.95 25.65 -9.24
C VAL A 225 15.01 26.13 -8.24
N VAL A 226 15.04 25.55 -7.06
CA VAL A 226 16.14 25.48 -6.12
C VAL A 226 16.34 24.01 -5.79
N ASP A 227 17.54 23.60 -5.40
CA ASP A 227 17.84 22.19 -5.06
C ASP A 227 16.77 21.61 -4.11
N GLY A 228 16.07 20.60 -4.58
CA GLY A 228 14.98 19.93 -3.83
C GLY A 228 13.69 20.75 -3.66
N VAL A 229 13.54 21.92 -4.32
CA VAL A 229 12.32 22.73 -4.27
C VAL A 229 11.69 22.80 -5.66
N SER A 230 10.43 22.40 -5.79
CA SER A 230 9.64 22.56 -7.02
C SER A 230 8.46 23.49 -6.78
N LEU A 231 8.15 24.30 -7.79
CA LEU A 231 7.07 25.30 -7.74
C LEU A 231 6.00 24.99 -8.79
N GLU A 232 4.76 25.20 -8.43
CA GLU A 232 3.64 25.26 -9.36
C GLU A 232 3.04 26.67 -9.32
N LEU A 233 3.14 27.39 -10.44
CA LEU A 233 2.64 28.75 -10.58
C LEU A 233 1.14 28.71 -10.85
N VAL A 234 0.36 29.45 -10.07
CA VAL A 234 -1.11 29.47 -10.13
C VAL A 234 -1.64 30.81 -10.65
N LYS A 235 -1.06 31.93 -10.17
CA LYS A 235 -1.49 33.28 -10.51
C LYS A 235 -0.29 34.23 -10.65
N VAL A 236 -0.47 35.27 -11.46
CA VAL A 236 0.49 36.38 -11.52
C VAL A 236 0.36 37.28 -10.27
N HIS A 237 1.43 37.90 -9.87
CA HIS A 237 1.42 38.93 -8.83
C HIS A 237 0.97 40.29 -9.39
N ALA A 238 0.40 41.12 -8.53
CA ALA A 238 0.24 42.52 -8.87
C ALA A 238 1.62 43.20 -8.97
N ALA A 239 1.69 44.31 -9.68
CA ALA A 239 2.95 45.02 -9.86
C ALA A 239 3.54 45.46 -8.50
N GLY A 240 4.75 45.00 -8.21
CA GLY A 240 5.46 45.28 -6.96
C GLY A 240 5.16 44.32 -5.81
N ASP A 241 4.26 43.33 -6.01
CA ASP A 241 3.97 42.30 -5.00
C ASP A 241 4.85 41.08 -5.19
N SER A 242 5.06 40.36 -4.11
CA SER A 242 5.77 39.05 -4.08
C SER A 242 5.17 38.11 -3.06
N SER A 243 5.46 36.82 -3.22
CA SER A 243 5.17 35.77 -2.24
C SER A 243 6.45 35.29 -1.60
N MET A 244 6.43 35.09 -0.28
CA MET A 244 7.54 34.47 0.43
C MET A 244 7.35 32.96 0.45
N ILE A 245 8.31 32.20 -0.09
CA ILE A 245 8.41 30.76 0.06
C ILE A 245 9.32 30.49 1.26
N LYS A 246 8.79 29.83 2.29
CA LYS A 246 9.57 29.42 3.47
C LYS A 246 9.74 27.92 3.46
N VAL A 247 10.98 27.44 3.39
CA VAL A 247 11.37 26.03 3.55
C VAL A 247 11.86 25.82 4.98
N ALA A 248 11.21 24.91 5.70
CA ALA A 248 11.50 24.59 7.09
C ALA A 248 11.36 23.08 7.34
N ASP A 249 11.81 22.62 8.52
CA ASP A 249 11.54 21.25 8.95
C ASP A 249 10.02 21.06 9.20
N ASP A 250 9.49 19.95 8.71
CA ASP A 250 8.10 19.54 8.99
C ASP A 250 8.05 18.78 10.31
N PHE A 251 7.94 19.56 11.40
CA PHE A 251 7.91 18.98 12.75
C PHE A 251 6.71 18.04 12.96
N GLU A 252 5.56 18.30 12.36
CA GLU A 252 4.37 17.47 12.54
C GLU A 252 4.52 16.14 11.79
N ALA A 253 5.02 16.15 10.56
CA ALA A 253 5.30 14.93 9.83
C ALA A 253 6.41 14.10 10.51
N ASN A 254 7.50 14.76 10.95
CA ASN A 254 8.60 14.10 11.64
C ASN A 254 8.15 13.50 12.98
N LYS A 255 7.35 14.22 13.76
CA LYS A 255 6.73 13.73 14.99
C LYS A 255 5.80 12.54 14.73
N LYS A 256 4.98 12.61 13.67
CA LYS A 256 4.12 11.52 13.25
C LYS A 256 4.94 10.27 12.93
N THR A 257 6.04 10.39 12.21
CA THR A 257 6.94 9.28 11.88
C THR A 257 7.49 8.59 13.15
N VAL A 258 7.87 9.37 14.17
CA VAL A 258 8.29 8.81 15.47
C VAL A 258 7.14 8.11 16.19
N LYS A 259 5.93 8.65 16.14
CA LYS A 259 4.72 7.98 16.67
C LYS A 259 4.45 6.67 15.95
N ASP A 260 4.52 6.66 14.61
CA ASP A 260 4.34 5.45 13.80
C ASP A 260 5.37 4.35 14.15
N PHE A 261 6.61 4.75 14.50
CA PHE A 261 7.61 3.81 15.04
C PHE A 261 7.16 3.21 16.37
N VAL A 262 6.73 4.05 17.32
CA VAL A 262 6.30 3.64 18.67
C VAL A 262 5.07 2.72 18.57
N ASP A 263 4.10 3.06 17.73
CA ASP A 263 2.87 2.28 17.54
C ASP A 263 3.18 0.91 16.91
N SER A 264 4.05 0.86 15.91
CA SER A 264 4.48 -0.38 15.28
C SER A 264 5.23 -1.28 16.27
N PHE A 265 6.11 -0.71 17.08
CA PHE A 265 6.82 -1.42 18.13
C PHE A 265 5.86 -1.98 19.18
N ASN A 266 4.94 -1.15 19.67
CA ASN A 266 3.95 -1.53 20.68
C ASN A 266 2.98 -2.61 20.18
N SER A 267 2.57 -2.54 18.91
CA SER A 267 1.74 -3.55 18.27
C SER A 267 2.43 -4.91 18.25
N LEU A 268 3.70 -4.96 17.81
CA LEU A 268 4.49 -6.20 17.81
C LEU A 268 4.70 -6.74 19.22
N MET A 269 5.05 -5.90 20.19
CA MET A 269 5.22 -6.30 21.59
C MET A 269 3.92 -6.86 22.19
N THR A 270 2.80 -6.23 21.89
CA THR A 270 1.46 -6.70 22.32
C THR A 270 1.17 -8.08 21.76
N GLN A 271 1.42 -8.29 20.48
CA GLN A 271 1.19 -9.55 19.80
C GLN A 271 2.05 -10.68 20.38
N ILE A 272 3.37 -10.45 20.55
CA ILE A 272 4.27 -11.43 21.16
C ILE A 272 3.79 -11.77 22.58
N ASN A 273 3.40 -10.77 23.37
CA ASN A 273 2.86 -10.97 24.72
C ASN A 273 1.58 -11.83 24.71
N GLN A 274 0.64 -11.56 23.79
CA GLN A 274 -0.61 -12.32 23.67
C GLN A 274 -0.36 -13.77 23.27
N LEU A 275 0.52 -14.02 22.30
CA LEU A 275 0.84 -15.36 21.80
C LEU A 275 1.62 -16.21 22.82
N THR A 276 2.43 -15.59 23.67
CA THR A 276 3.34 -16.28 24.60
C THR A 276 2.88 -16.31 26.07
N ARG A 277 1.81 -15.58 26.43
CA ARG A 277 1.31 -15.51 27.80
C ARG A 277 0.78 -16.86 28.30
N SER A 278 0.85 -17.11 29.61
CA SER A 278 0.18 -18.26 30.23
C SER A 278 -1.33 -18.03 30.27
N MET A 279 -2.14 -19.04 29.92
CA MET A 279 -3.59 -19.00 30.14
C MET A 279 -3.86 -18.85 31.64
N GLY A 280 -4.67 -17.86 32.01
CA GLY A 280 -5.04 -17.59 33.42
C GLY A 280 -4.58 -16.23 33.96
N VAL A 281 -3.64 -15.56 33.29
CA VAL A 281 -3.31 -14.17 33.60
C VAL A 281 -4.25 -13.27 32.77
N LYS A 282 -5.33 -12.74 33.39
CA LYS A 282 -6.08 -11.64 32.79
C LYS A 282 -5.09 -10.53 32.49
N ALA A 283 -5.10 -10.01 31.25
CA ALA A 283 -4.42 -8.77 30.97
C ALA A 283 -4.95 -7.74 31.98
N SER A 284 -4.06 -7.13 32.76
CA SER A 284 -4.42 -5.90 33.45
C SER A 284 -4.74 -4.91 32.31
N ASP A 285 -6.03 -4.63 32.14
CA ASP A 285 -6.51 -3.57 31.27
C ASP A 285 -5.83 -2.27 31.71
N SER A 286 -4.75 -1.91 31.03
CA SER A 286 -4.38 -0.52 30.92
C SER A 286 -5.33 0.05 29.84
N SER A 287 -6.56 0.35 30.27
CA SER A 287 -7.50 1.15 29.53
C SER A 287 -6.93 2.55 29.37
N SER A 288 -6.14 2.77 28.32
CA SER A 288 -6.06 4.10 27.75
C SER A 288 -7.32 4.28 26.91
N SER A 289 -8.22 5.09 27.44
CA SER A 289 -9.38 5.60 26.74
C SER A 289 -8.94 6.61 25.70
N ASP A 290 -8.47 6.15 24.55
CA ASP A 290 -8.41 6.95 23.35
C ASP A 290 -9.47 6.47 22.37
N LYS A 291 -10.48 7.34 22.20
CA LYS A 291 -11.64 7.15 21.31
C LYS A 291 -11.30 7.55 19.87
N ASP A 292 -10.16 7.16 19.34
CA ASP A 292 -9.87 7.24 17.92
C ASP A 292 -9.41 5.87 17.42
N LYS A 293 -10.39 4.96 17.34
CA LYS A 293 -10.22 3.69 16.61
C LYS A 293 -10.53 3.94 15.15
N ASP A 294 -9.57 4.46 14.42
CA ASP A 294 -9.49 4.21 13.00
C ASP A 294 -9.30 2.71 12.79
N LYS A 295 -10.05 2.17 11.83
CA LYS A 295 -10.23 0.75 11.50
C LYS A 295 -8.92 -0.05 11.58
N GLU A 296 -8.66 -0.69 12.71
CA GLU A 296 -7.65 -1.75 12.81
C GLU A 296 -7.99 -2.83 11.79
N ASP A 297 -7.06 -3.08 10.90
CA ASP A 297 -7.15 -4.15 9.90
C ASP A 297 -7.29 -5.48 10.67
N LYS A 298 -8.48 -6.08 10.64
CA LYS A 298 -8.83 -7.33 11.35
C LYS A 298 -7.87 -8.49 11.05
N THR A 299 -7.03 -8.36 10.00
CA THR A 299 -6.04 -9.36 9.60
C THR A 299 -4.79 -9.39 10.48
N THR A 300 -4.60 -8.42 11.39
CA THR A 300 -3.41 -8.30 12.24
C THR A 300 -3.65 -8.62 13.72
N ALA A 301 -4.90 -8.84 14.13
CA ALA A 301 -5.29 -9.10 15.51
C ALA A 301 -5.13 -10.59 15.88
N VAL A 302 -4.61 -10.86 17.10
CA VAL A 302 -4.53 -12.21 17.68
C VAL A 302 -5.94 -12.67 18.07
N SER A 303 -6.40 -13.82 17.55
CA SER A 303 -7.68 -14.41 17.92
C SER A 303 -7.63 -15.03 19.33
N GLU A 304 -8.79 -15.21 19.96
CA GLU A 304 -8.87 -15.84 21.28
C GLU A 304 -8.24 -17.23 21.31
N ALA A 305 -8.39 -18.01 20.25
CA ALA A 305 -7.81 -19.36 20.10
C ALA A 305 -6.27 -19.34 20.03
N GLN A 306 -5.67 -18.26 19.59
CA GLN A 306 -4.22 -18.10 19.48
C GLN A 306 -3.56 -17.60 20.76
N ILE A 307 -4.34 -17.03 21.69
CA ILE A 307 -3.81 -16.51 22.95
C ILE A 307 -3.05 -17.62 23.73
N GLY A 308 -1.77 -17.39 23.99
CA GLY A 308 -0.92 -18.33 24.74
C GLY A 308 -0.56 -19.60 23.99
N VAL A 309 -0.90 -19.76 22.69
CA VAL A 309 -0.61 -20.96 21.92
C VAL A 309 0.90 -21.19 21.73
N LEU A 310 1.72 -20.13 21.80
CA LEU A 310 3.17 -20.16 21.70
C LEU A 310 3.87 -19.98 23.06
N LYS A 311 3.19 -20.22 24.18
CA LYS A 311 3.72 -20.01 25.54
C LYS A 311 5.04 -20.70 25.86
N GLY A 312 5.36 -21.78 25.16
CA GLY A 312 6.60 -22.56 25.37
C GLY A 312 7.78 -22.10 24.50
N ASP A 313 7.58 -21.11 23.62
CA ASP A 313 8.62 -20.69 22.70
C ASP A 313 9.64 -19.75 23.36
N THR A 314 10.83 -20.30 23.65
CA THR A 314 11.93 -19.56 24.29
C THR A 314 12.55 -18.52 23.36
N SER A 315 12.53 -18.76 22.03
CA SER A 315 13.10 -17.83 21.05
C SER A 315 12.26 -16.57 20.92
N LEU A 316 10.93 -16.68 21.01
CA LEU A 316 10.05 -15.49 21.03
C LEU A 316 10.22 -14.70 22.33
N ARG A 317 10.47 -15.35 23.46
CA ARG A 317 10.81 -14.64 24.72
C ARG A 317 12.16 -13.93 24.61
N LEU A 318 13.16 -14.58 24.00
CA LEU A 318 14.45 -13.93 23.73
C LEU A 318 14.31 -12.76 22.77
N LEU A 319 13.49 -12.89 21.71
CA LEU A 319 13.17 -11.79 20.81
C LEU A 319 12.58 -10.60 21.59
N GLN A 320 11.60 -10.87 22.44
CA GLN A 320 10.98 -9.84 23.28
C GLN A 320 11.99 -9.10 24.15
N SER A 321 12.92 -9.83 24.79
CA SER A 321 14.01 -9.21 25.58
C SER A 321 14.91 -8.35 24.69
N ARG A 322 15.36 -8.87 23.55
CA ARG A 322 16.23 -8.14 22.62
C ARG A 322 15.57 -6.89 22.02
N LEU A 323 14.26 -6.95 21.75
CA LEU A 323 13.50 -5.78 21.32
C LEU A 323 13.48 -4.69 22.39
N ARG A 324 13.30 -5.05 23.67
CA ARG A 324 13.41 -4.10 24.78
C ARG A 324 14.81 -3.50 24.86
N ASP A 325 15.84 -4.34 24.79
CA ASP A 325 17.23 -3.92 24.86
C ASP A 325 17.57 -2.97 23.71
N SER A 326 17.03 -3.22 22.50
CA SER A 326 17.30 -2.41 21.30
C SER A 326 16.78 -0.97 21.41
N VAL A 327 15.77 -0.72 22.24
CA VAL A 327 15.19 0.62 22.48
C VAL A 327 15.60 1.22 23.83
N PHE A 328 16.22 0.43 24.70
CA PHE A 328 16.74 0.90 25.99
C PHE A 328 18.16 1.47 25.90
N THR A 329 18.92 1.03 24.90
CA THR A 329 20.29 1.49 24.65
C THR A 329 20.34 2.95 24.23
N THR A 330 21.52 3.55 24.29
CA THR A 330 21.78 4.90 23.78
C THR A 330 21.95 4.84 22.25
N ALA A 331 21.36 5.77 21.51
CA ALA A 331 21.58 5.90 20.08
C ALA A 331 23.04 6.33 19.76
N SER A 332 23.45 6.20 18.50
CA SER A 332 24.81 6.55 18.05
C SER A 332 25.22 8.00 18.35
N ASN A 333 24.25 8.90 18.46
CA ASN A 333 24.47 10.32 18.81
C ASN A 333 24.51 10.60 20.32
N GLY A 334 24.50 9.57 21.17
CA GLY A 334 24.56 9.69 22.62
C GLY A 334 23.23 9.96 23.33
N MET A 335 22.12 10.12 22.60
CA MET A 335 20.78 10.38 23.15
C MET A 335 20.02 9.09 23.47
N ARG A 336 19.14 9.17 24.46
CA ARG A 336 18.17 8.13 24.81
C ARG A 336 16.76 8.54 24.42
N LEU A 337 15.89 7.55 24.22
CA LEU A 337 14.46 7.82 23.95
C LEU A 337 13.80 8.64 25.08
N SER A 338 14.23 8.47 26.34
CA SER A 338 13.75 9.26 27.48
C SER A 338 14.05 10.76 27.37
N ASP A 339 15.13 11.11 26.67
CA ASP A 339 15.55 12.50 26.50
C ASP A 339 14.57 13.27 25.60
N ILE A 340 13.89 12.57 24.71
CA ILE A 340 12.86 13.11 23.81
C ILE A 340 11.43 12.79 24.27
N GLY A 341 11.25 12.33 25.52
CA GLY A 341 9.92 12.04 26.08
C GLY A 341 9.34 10.69 25.68
N ILE A 342 10.16 9.72 25.25
CA ILE A 342 9.69 8.35 24.99
C ILE A 342 10.22 7.42 26.07
N GLU A 343 9.34 6.87 26.90
CA GLU A 343 9.66 6.01 28.01
C GLU A 343 9.23 4.57 27.76
N ILE A 344 10.00 3.60 28.28
CA ILE A 344 9.63 2.18 28.24
C ILE A 344 8.86 1.79 29.51
N GLY A 345 7.65 1.25 29.34
CA GLY A 345 6.82 0.75 30.42
C GLY A 345 7.28 -0.62 30.93
N ARG A 346 6.73 -1.03 32.10
CA ARG A 346 7.00 -2.37 32.70
C ARG A 346 6.56 -3.52 31.78
N ASP A 347 5.55 -3.30 30.97
CA ASP A 347 5.04 -4.23 29.94
C ASP A 347 5.92 -4.30 28.70
N GLY A 348 6.97 -3.48 28.64
CA GLY A 348 7.90 -3.38 27.52
C GLY A 348 7.40 -2.55 26.35
N LYS A 349 6.29 -1.84 26.51
CA LYS A 349 5.77 -0.90 25.50
C LYS A 349 6.37 0.48 25.70
N LEU A 350 6.42 1.24 24.60
CA LEU A 350 6.87 2.62 24.60
C LEU A 350 5.67 3.56 24.85
N LYS A 351 5.89 4.60 25.63
CA LYS A 351 4.91 5.68 25.90
C LYS A 351 5.52 7.00 25.48
N ILE A 352 4.73 7.85 24.82
CA ILE A 352 5.16 9.16 24.35
C ILE A 352 4.59 10.24 25.25
N ASP A 353 5.46 11.17 25.68
CA ASP A 353 5.08 12.48 26.17
C ASP A 353 5.13 13.46 24.98
N ASP A 354 3.96 13.79 24.46
CA ASP A 354 3.81 14.63 23.26
C ASP A 354 4.39 16.03 23.43
N ALA A 355 4.36 16.60 24.64
CA ALA A 355 4.90 17.91 24.90
C ALA A 355 6.42 17.88 24.83
N LYS A 356 7.06 16.94 25.51
CA LYS A 356 8.53 16.76 25.47
C LYS A 356 9.03 16.42 24.07
N LEU A 357 8.32 15.55 23.35
CA LEU A 357 8.67 15.21 21.97
C LEU A 357 8.61 16.42 21.04
N THR A 358 7.56 17.24 21.18
CA THR A 358 7.41 18.47 20.42
C THR A 358 8.51 19.49 20.73
N ASP A 359 8.85 19.67 22.00
CA ASP A 359 9.91 20.58 22.44
C ASP A 359 11.29 20.11 21.97
N SER A 360 11.54 18.81 21.97
CA SER A 360 12.78 18.24 21.47
C SER A 360 12.97 18.49 19.96
N PHE A 361 11.90 18.32 19.17
CA PHE A 361 11.95 18.65 17.73
C PHE A 361 12.14 20.13 17.44
N LYS A 362 11.58 21.02 18.28
CA LYS A 362 11.80 22.46 18.13
C LYS A 362 13.19 22.91 18.51
N SER A 363 13.78 22.29 19.52
CA SER A 363 15.11 22.68 20.06
C SER A 363 16.26 22.13 19.23
N ASP A 364 16.21 20.86 18.83
CA ASP A 364 17.29 20.23 18.06
C ASP A 364 16.75 19.10 17.16
N PRO A 365 16.09 19.47 16.05
CA PRO A 365 15.45 18.49 15.15
C PRO A 365 16.47 17.50 14.57
N GLU A 366 17.70 17.94 14.27
CA GLU A 366 18.73 17.11 13.66
C GLU A 366 19.20 16.00 14.59
N LYS A 367 19.38 16.29 15.89
CA LYS A 367 19.71 15.26 16.88
C LYS A 367 18.57 14.27 17.06
N VAL A 368 17.31 14.74 17.11
CA VAL A 368 16.16 13.83 17.21
C VAL A 368 16.09 12.93 15.98
N GLN A 369 16.25 13.47 14.77
CA GLN A 369 16.29 12.70 13.53
C GLN A 369 17.41 11.65 13.54
N ALA A 370 18.61 12.02 13.95
CA ALA A 370 19.77 11.12 14.03
C ALA A 370 19.54 9.92 14.96
N MET A 371 18.61 10.00 15.92
CA MET A 371 18.23 8.86 16.75
C MET A 371 17.52 7.76 15.95
N PHE A 372 16.85 8.11 14.87
CA PHE A 372 16.02 7.20 14.06
C PHE A 372 16.66 6.86 12.71
N THR A 373 17.68 7.61 12.25
CA THR A 373 18.33 7.45 10.95
C THR A 373 19.80 7.05 11.08
N GLY A 374 20.31 6.32 10.10
CA GLY A 374 21.73 5.93 10.04
C GLY A 374 22.09 4.70 10.89
N GLU A 375 23.35 4.33 10.86
CA GLU A 375 23.90 3.20 11.63
C GLU A 375 23.87 3.50 13.14
N GLY A 376 23.48 2.48 13.93
CA GLY A 376 23.34 2.62 15.39
C GLY A 376 22.10 3.38 15.84
N SER A 377 21.19 3.73 14.93
CA SER A 377 19.87 4.28 15.26
C SER A 377 18.95 3.23 15.88
N TYR A 378 17.89 3.69 16.56
CA TYR A 378 16.87 2.79 17.12
C TYR A 378 16.20 1.95 16.03
N VAL A 379 15.92 2.52 14.87
CA VAL A 379 15.36 1.81 13.73
C VAL A 379 16.27 0.66 13.30
N LYS A 380 17.56 0.93 13.09
CA LYS A 380 18.54 -0.10 12.67
C LYS A 380 18.74 -1.17 13.74
N ASN A 381 18.72 -0.81 15.01
CA ASN A 381 18.85 -1.76 16.12
C ASN A 381 17.65 -2.71 16.18
N VAL A 382 16.42 -2.20 16.02
CA VAL A 382 15.20 -3.03 15.94
C VAL A 382 15.20 -3.89 14.68
N GLU A 383 15.55 -3.33 13.50
CA GLU A 383 15.66 -4.06 12.24
C GLU A 383 16.63 -5.24 12.35
N LYS A 384 17.83 -5.00 12.90
CA LYS A 384 18.85 -6.04 13.16
C LYS A 384 18.34 -7.13 14.10
N THR A 385 17.51 -6.76 15.09
CA THR A 385 16.91 -7.71 16.03
C THR A 385 15.84 -8.58 15.36
N LEU A 386 15.06 -8.03 14.42
CA LEU A 386 14.01 -8.75 13.71
C LEU A 386 14.56 -9.66 12.59
N LYS A 387 15.66 -9.28 11.96
CA LYS A 387 16.21 -9.96 10.78
C LYS A 387 16.35 -11.49 10.93
N PRO A 388 16.89 -12.06 12.03
CA PRO A 388 17.00 -13.52 12.19
C PRO A 388 15.66 -14.25 12.17
N PHE A 389 14.56 -13.56 12.45
CA PHE A 389 13.21 -14.12 12.48
C PHE A 389 12.48 -14.02 11.15
N THR A 390 12.77 -12.98 10.35
CA THR A 390 12.02 -12.64 9.13
C THR A 390 12.76 -12.94 7.82
N GLN A 391 14.06 -13.23 7.89
CA GLN A 391 14.84 -13.57 6.70
C GLN A 391 14.46 -14.95 6.17
N PHE A 392 14.75 -15.22 4.90
CA PHE A 392 14.57 -16.54 4.29
C PHE A 392 15.29 -17.63 5.10
N ASN A 393 14.61 -18.75 5.34
CA ASN A 393 15.05 -19.82 6.27
C ASN A 393 15.31 -19.31 7.70
N GLY A 394 14.69 -18.20 8.10
CA GLY A 394 14.76 -17.68 9.45
C GLY A 394 14.01 -18.54 10.46
N TYR A 395 14.00 -18.06 11.71
CA TYR A 395 13.40 -18.83 12.80
C TYR A 395 11.93 -19.18 12.55
N ILE A 396 11.14 -18.24 12.02
CA ILE A 396 9.69 -18.45 11.78
C ILE A 396 9.47 -19.46 10.66
N ASP A 397 10.19 -19.34 9.55
CA ASP A 397 10.11 -20.31 8.44
C ASP A 397 10.36 -21.74 8.93
N GLN A 398 11.41 -21.93 9.75
CA GLN A 398 11.75 -23.25 10.32
C GLN A 398 10.63 -23.79 11.21
N LYS A 399 9.97 -22.95 12.00
CA LYS A 399 8.82 -23.36 12.82
C LYS A 399 7.61 -23.72 12.01
N GLN A 400 7.31 -22.94 10.98
CA GLN A 400 6.21 -23.24 10.05
C GLN A 400 6.44 -24.53 9.30
N GLU A 401 7.67 -24.80 8.82
CA GLU A 401 8.03 -26.04 8.16
C GLU A 401 7.88 -27.26 9.11
N ALA A 402 8.36 -27.13 10.35
CA ALA A 402 8.21 -28.19 11.35
C ALA A 402 6.74 -28.48 11.67
N LEU A 403 5.91 -27.43 11.80
CA LEU A 403 4.46 -27.59 12.03
C LEU A 403 3.75 -28.20 10.83
N ASN A 404 4.10 -27.83 9.60
CA ASN A 404 3.57 -28.45 8.38
C ASN A 404 3.91 -29.94 8.29
N LYS A 405 5.14 -30.33 8.64
CA LYS A 405 5.54 -31.76 8.75
C LYS A 405 4.74 -32.49 9.82
N GLN A 406 4.50 -31.84 10.97
CA GLN A 406 3.70 -32.40 12.05
C GLN A 406 2.22 -32.58 11.63
N ILE A 407 1.63 -31.58 10.99
CA ILE A 407 0.26 -31.64 10.46
C ILE A 407 0.12 -32.80 9.47
N LYS A 408 1.07 -32.95 8.54
CA LYS A 408 1.09 -34.06 7.59
C LYS A 408 1.16 -35.40 8.33
N SER A 409 2.07 -35.56 9.28
CA SER A 409 2.23 -36.80 10.07
C SER A 409 0.96 -37.16 10.86
N VAL A 410 0.25 -36.17 11.40
CA VAL A 410 -1.04 -36.39 12.09
C VAL A 410 -2.11 -36.83 11.09
N ASN A 411 -2.21 -36.21 9.93
CA ASN A 411 -3.15 -36.61 8.87
C ASN A 411 -2.87 -38.05 8.40
N ASP A 412 -1.62 -38.38 8.10
CA ASP A 412 -1.22 -39.76 7.72
C ASP A 412 -1.58 -40.79 8.81
N SER A 413 -1.52 -40.37 10.08
CA SER A 413 -1.92 -41.22 11.23
C SER A 413 -3.42 -41.39 11.34
N MET A 414 -4.19 -40.31 11.06
CA MET A 414 -5.66 -40.36 10.99
C MET A 414 -6.12 -41.26 9.85
N ASP A 415 -5.49 -41.20 8.68
CA ASP A 415 -5.86 -42.02 7.53
C ASP A 415 -5.59 -43.52 7.82
N ARG A 416 -4.43 -43.84 8.38
CA ARG A 416 -4.13 -45.23 8.83
C ARG A 416 -5.14 -45.71 9.88
N HIS A 417 -5.49 -44.83 10.84
CA HIS A 417 -6.47 -45.18 11.86
C HIS A 417 -7.88 -45.41 11.25
N ASN A 418 -8.31 -44.54 10.34
CA ASN A 418 -9.57 -44.72 9.62
C ASN A 418 -9.62 -46.02 8.84
N TYR A 419 -8.54 -46.37 8.16
CA TYR A 419 -8.42 -47.63 7.45
C TYR A 419 -8.56 -48.82 8.41
N GLN A 420 -7.82 -48.82 9.53
CA GLN A 420 -7.90 -49.89 10.56
C GLN A 420 -9.32 -50.01 11.14
N MET A 421 -9.98 -48.90 11.39
CA MET A 421 -11.35 -48.90 11.91
C MET A 421 -12.36 -49.42 10.91
N ASN A 422 -12.17 -49.16 9.61
CA ASN A 422 -12.99 -49.70 8.55
C ASN A 422 -12.82 -51.25 8.44
N GLN A 423 -11.61 -51.76 8.55
CA GLN A 423 -11.37 -53.21 8.60
C GLN A 423 -12.04 -53.82 9.83
N LYS A 424 -11.89 -53.23 10.97
CA LYS A 424 -12.50 -53.68 12.23
C LYS A 424 -14.04 -53.65 12.18
N TYR A 425 -14.62 -52.64 11.52
CA TYR A 425 -16.05 -52.57 11.26
C TYR A 425 -16.55 -53.79 10.44
N GLN A 426 -15.83 -54.20 9.40
CA GLN A 426 -16.20 -55.35 8.61
C GLN A 426 -16.15 -56.67 9.42
N ILE A 427 -15.15 -56.80 10.31
CA ILE A 427 -15.06 -57.91 11.24
C ILE A 427 -16.26 -57.97 12.17
N TYR A 428 -16.59 -56.84 12.82
CA TYR A 428 -17.75 -56.76 13.73
C TYR A 428 -19.04 -57.04 12.98
N LEU A 429 -19.23 -56.48 11.78
CA LEU A 429 -20.42 -56.69 10.97
C LEU A 429 -20.61 -58.17 10.67
N THR A 430 -19.55 -58.89 10.26
CA THR A 430 -19.58 -60.32 9.99
C THR A 430 -19.94 -61.13 11.24
N GLN A 431 -19.33 -60.80 12.39
CA GLN A 431 -19.59 -61.47 13.67
C GLN A 431 -21.06 -61.28 14.13
N PHE A 432 -21.56 -60.05 14.06
CA PHE A 432 -22.95 -59.77 14.47
C PHE A 432 -23.98 -60.33 13.49
N THR A 433 -23.70 -60.38 12.20
CA THR A 433 -24.58 -61.02 11.21
C THR A 433 -24.63 -62.51 11.42
N ALA A 434 -23.52 -63.16 11.72
CA ALA A 434 -23.49 -64.61 12.06
C ALA A 434 -24.27 -64.88 13.37
N MET A 435 -24.13 -64.04 14.39
CA MET A 435 -24.85 -64.15 15.63
C MET A 435 -26.36 -63.95 15.42
N GLU A 436 -26.78 -62.98 14.61
CA GLU A 436 -28.19 -62.76 14.26
C GLU A 436 -28.81 -63.94 13.53
N ALA A 437 -28.08 -64.54 12.59
CA ALA A 437 -28.50 -65.76 11.92
C ALA A 437 -28.69 -66.93 12.88
N THR A 438 -27.77 -67.12 13.85
CA THR A 438 -27.86 -68.15 14.86
C THR A 438 -29.07 -67.94 15.78
N ILE A 439 -29.30 -66.72 16.23
CA ILE A 439 -30.49 -66.36 17.08
C ILE A 439 -31.78 -66.60 16.32
N ASN A 440 -31.87 -66.27 15.05
CA ASN A 440 -33.05 -66.51 14.23
C ASN A 440 -33.31 -68.03 14.06
N GLN A 441 -32.23 -68.85 13.88
CA GLN A 441 -32.36 -70.31 13.87
C GLN A 441 -32.90 -70.86 15.20
N PHE A 442 -32.35 -70.39 16.32
CA PHE A 442 -32.87 -70.82 17.66
C PHE A 442 -34.30 -70.37 17.90
N SER A 443 -34.68 -69.17 17.50
CA SER A 443 -36.04 -68.64 17.64
C SER A 443 -37.03 -69.44 16.77
N ALA A 444 -36.62 -69.84 15.56
CA ALA A 444 -37.42 -70.70 14.69
C ALA A 444 -37.61 -72.12 15.29
N ALA A 445 -36.54 -72.69 15.88
CA ALA A 445 -36.58 -74.01 16.53
C ALA A 445 -37.45 -73.97 17.79
N SER A 446 -37.40 -72.92 18.63
CA SER A 446 -38.25 -72.77 19.84
C SER A 446 -39.73 -72.56 19.51
N GLY A 447 -40.05 -71.94 18.37
CA GLY A 447 -41.44 -71.85 17.88
C GLY A 447 -42.05 -73.16 17.36
N LEU A 448 -41.22 -74.20 17.15
CA LEU A 448 -41.70 -75.55 16.82
C LEU A 448 -42.04 -76.38 18.07
N PHE A 449 -41.65 -75.93 19.28
CA PHE A 449 -41.88 -76.62 20.54
C PHE A 449 -42.91 -75.87 21.46
N SER A 450 -43.52 -74.82 20.99
CA SER A 450 -44.62 -74.11 21.58
C SER A 450 -45.94 -74.35 20.80
#